data_a7075dc2041ebaa4f15ae08845c18623
#
_entry.id   a7075dc2041ebaa4f15ae08845c18623
#
_cell.length_a   1.000
_cell.length_b   1.000
_cell.length_c   1.000
_cell.angle_alpha   90.00
_cell.angle_beta   90.00
_cell.angle_gamma   90.00
#
_symmetry.space_group_name_H-M   'P 1'
#
loop_
_entity.id
_entity.type
_entity.pdbx_description
1 polymer ?
#
loop_
_entity_poly.entity_id
_entity_poly.type
_entity_poly.pdbx_seq_one_letter_code
_entity_poly.pdbx_strand_id
1 'polypeptide(L)'
;MPREFFTDFVKVAQDEGRHFSLLVKRLEELGSFYGAFPAHDGLWDSASATADDLLARLAIEHCVHEARGLDVVPTTIARFRSGGDNDTADLLEKVVYPEEITHCAAGVKWFKYLFWRRGCPNTEEEIDKSFGEDDEEVVKKFHSVVRMHFRGPLKPPFNVEARRAAGFGPEWYEPLAIK
;
A
#
# COMPACT_ATOMS: atom_id res chain seq x y z
N MET A 1 -2.93 -18.05 9.12
CA MET A 1 -3.78 -16.97 8.55
C MET A 1 -5.07 -17.58 8.06
N PRO A 2 -6.23 -16.92 8.20
CA PRO A 2 -7.49 -17.41 7.67
C PRO A 2 -7.50 -17.42 6.13
N ARG A 3 -8.48 -18.13 5.53
CA ARG A 3 -8.57 -18.23 4.06
C ARG A 3 -8.74 -16.87 3.38
N GLU A 4 -9.44 -15.94 4.03
CA GLU A 4 -9.69 -14.60 3.54
C GLU A 4 -8.39 -13.80 3.30
N PHE A 5 -7.37 -13.98 4.14
CA PHE A 5 -6.05 -13.41 3.94
C PHE A 5 -5.49 -13.75 2.54
N PHE A 6 -5.55 -15.02 2.18
CA PHE A 6 -5.04 -15.47 0.89
C PHE A 6 -5.91 -14.96 -0.27
N THR A 7 -7.22 -14.89 -0.08
CA THR A 7 -8.15 -14.36 -1.09
C THR A 7 -7.89 -12.87 -1.34
N ASP A 8 -7.69 -12.06 -0.29
CA ASP A 8 -7.41 -10.64 -0.42
C ASP A 8 -6.09 -10.40 -1.17
N PHE A 9 -5.01 -11.11 -0.82
CA PHE A 9 -3.72 -10.91 -1.51
C PHE A 9 -3.64 -11.54 -2.90
N VAL A 10 -4.41 -12.57 -3.19
CA VAL A 10 -4.59 -13.04 -4.57
C VAL A 10 -5.28 -11.99 -5.41
N LYS A 11 -6.29 -11.28 -4.85
CA LYS A 11 -6.94 -10.17 -5.53
C LYS A 11 -5.98 -9.01 -5.78
N VAL A 12 -5.21 -8.59 -4.78
CA VAL A 12 -4.16 -7.56 -4.95
C VAL A 12 -3.21 -7.97 -6.08
N ALA A 13 -2.67 -9.18 -6.06
CA ALA A 13 -1.76 -9.65 -7.10
C ALA A 13 -2.41 -9.69 -8.50
N GLN A 14 -3.70 -9.98 -8.60
CA GLN A 14 -4.44 -9.96 -9.86
C GLN A 14 -4.62 -8.52 -10.36
N ASP A 15 -4.97 -7.58 -9.49
CA ASP A 15 -5.11 -6.17 -9.82
C ASP A 15 -3.76 -5.60 -10.29
N GLU A 16 -2.67 -5.87 -9.57
CA GLU A 16 -1.32 -5.43 -9.96
C GLU A 16 -0.87 -6.00 -11.31
N GLY A 17 -1.12 -7.28 -11.57
CA GLY A 17 -0.85 -7.89 -12.88
C GLY A 17 -1.65 -7.24 -14.00
N ARG A 18 -2.87 -6.79 -13.72
CA ARG A 18 -3.72 -6.05 -14.65
C ARG A 18 -3.21 -4.61 -14.84
N HIS A 19 -2.84 -3.89 -13.77
CA HIS A 19 -2.22 -2.57 -13.84
C HIS A 19 -0.99 -2.60 -14.73
N PHE A 20 -0.09 -3.55 -14.49
CA PHE A 20 1.11 -3.75 -15.30
C PHE A 20 0.76 -3.93 -16.78
N SER A 21 -0.18 -4.83 -17.10
CA SER A 21 -0.57 -5.14 -18.47
C SER A 21 -1.19 -3.93 -19.18
N LEU A 22 -2.03 -3.17 -18.49
CA LEU A 22 -2.65 -1.97 -19.05
C LEU A 22 -1.62 -0.86 -19.28
N LEU A 23 -0.68 -0.67 -18.36
CA LEU A 23 0.38 0.33 -18.51
C LEU A 23 1.40 -0.04 -19.59
N VAL A 24 1.75 -1.33 -19.73
CA VAL A 24 2.60 -1.81 -20.84
C VAL A 24 1.94 -1.52 -22.18
N LYS A 25 0.65 -1.89 -22.32
CA LYS A 25 -0.11 -1.58 -23.54
C LYS A 25 -0.13 -0.08 -23.84
N ARG A 26 -0.36 0.75 -22.80
CA ARG A 26 -0.37 2.20 -22.97
C ARG A 26 1.00 2.74 -23.40
N LEU A 27 2.07 2.19 -22.87
CA LEU A 27 3.44 2.55 -23.26
C LEU A 27 3.71 2.22 -24.73
N GLU A 28 3.22 1.08 -25.21
CA GLU A 28 3.32 0.68 -26.64
C GLU A 28 2.52 1.64 -27.56
N GLU A 29 1.32 2.05 -27.16
CA GLU A 29 0.50 3.04 -27.86
C GLU A 29 1.21 4.40 -28.00
N LEU A 30 2.06 4.74 -27.02
CA LEU A 30 2.90 5.94 -27.01
C LEU A 30 4.20 5.77 -27.81
N GLY A 31 4.42 4.62 -28.46
CA GLY A 31 5.59 4.35 -29.30
C GLY A 31 6.84 3.96 -28.50
N SER A 32 6.67 3.47 -27.27
CA SER A 32 7.75 2.95 -26.42
C SER A 32 7.49 1.49 -26.04
N PHE A 33 8.28 0.93 -25.13
CA PHE A 33 8.11 -0.45 -24.64
C PHE A 33 8.66 -0.59 -23.23
N TYR A 34 8.15 -1.58 -22.49
CA TYR A 34 8.68 -1.91 -21.16
C TYR A 34 10.14 -2.35 -21.24
N GLY A 35 11.01 -1.69 -20.47
CA GLY A 35 12.46 -1.92 -20.51
C GLY A 35 13.22 -1.00 -21.46
N ALA A 36 12.57 -0.02 -22.12
CA ALA A 36 13.25 1.00 -22.92
C ALA A 36 14.22 1.86 -22.11
N PHE A 37 13.94 2.04 -20.83
CA PHE A 37 14.79 2.74 -19.88
C PHE A 37 15.08 1.85 -18.66
N PRO A 38 16.24 2.02 -18.01
CA PRO A 38 16.53 1.32 -16.76
C PRO A 38 15.57 1.79 -15.65
N ALA A 39 15.17 0.87 -14.79
CA ALA A 39 14.43 1.15 -13.57
C ALA A 39 15.28 0.76 -12.35
N HIS A 40 15.02 1.40 -11.20
CA HIS A 40 15.64 0.97 -9.95
C HIS A 40 14.85 -0.19 -9.34
N ASP A 41 15.52 -0.98 -8.52
CA ASP A 41 15.01 -2.18 -7.88
C ASP A 41 14.64 -1.98 -6.39
N GLY A 42 14.44 -0.74 -5.97
CA GLY A 42 14.21 -0.38 -4.56
C GLY A 42 13.01 -1.06 -3.91
N LEU A 43 11.93 -1.35 -4.67
CA LEU A 43 10.80 -2.13 -4.17
C LEU A 43 11.18 -3.61 -3.99
N TRP A 44 11.99 -4.16 -4.88
CA TRP A 44 12.49 -5.52 -4.76
C TRP A 44 13.43 -5.68 -3.56
N ASP A 45 14.31 -4.70 -3.32
CA ASP A 45 15.17 -4.66 -2.13
C ASP A 45 14.34 -4.62 -0.85
N SER A 46 13.33 -3.76 -0.81
CA SER A 46 12.40 -3.66 0.30
C SER A 46 11.64 -4.96 0.54
N ALA A 47 11.11 -5.56 -0.52
CA ALA A 47 10.42 -6.84 -0.46
C ALA A 47 11.35 -7.96 0.03
N SER A 48 12.59 -7.98 -0.42
CA SER A 48 13.59 -8.97 0.03
C SER A 48 13.94 -8.78 1.51
N ALA A 49 14.07 -7.54 1.96
CA ALA A 49 14.38 -7.21 3.35
C ALA A 49 13.27 -7.58 4.35
N THR A 50 12.05 -7.79 3.87
CA THR A 50 10.88 -8.18 4.69
C THR A 50 10.42 -9.62 4.45
N ALA A 51 11.20 -10.43 3.72
CA ALA A 51 10.80 -11.76 3.26
C ALA A 51 10.49 -12.73 4.42
N ASP A 52 11.23 -12.65 5.51
CA ASP A 52 11.15 -13.59 6.64
C ASP A 52 10.23 -13.11 7.78
N ASP A 53 9.67 -11.91 7.69
CA ASP A 53 8.74 -11.36 8.70
C ASP A 53 7.46 -10.83 8.03
N LEU A 54 6.37 -11.61 8.17
CA LEU A 54 5.07 -11.24 7.60
C LEU A 54 4.54 -9.92 8.18
N LEU A 55 4.81 -9.59 9.46
CA LEU A 55 4.36 -8.34 10.03
C LEU A 55 5.11 -7.15 9.41
N ALA A 56 6.42 -7.29 9.21
CA ALA A 56 7.23 -6.31 8.50
C ALA A 56 6.79 -6.17 7.03
N ARG A 57 6.51 -7.28 6.34
CA ARG A 57 5.99 -7.29 4.98
C ARG A 57 4.69 -6.49 4.86
N LEU A 58 3.73 -6.74 5.75
CA LEU A 58 2.45 -6.02 5.77
C LEU A 58 2.64 -4.52 6.04
N ALA A 59 3.51 -4.16 6.99
CA ALA A 59 3.78 -2.78 7.32
C ALA A 59 4.47 -2.01 6.19
N ILE A 60 5.46 -2.61 5.56
CA ILE A 60 6.32 -1.90 4.60
C ILE A 60 5.71 -1.95 3.19
N GLU A 61 5.46 -3.15 2.65
CA GLU A 61 4.96 -3.26 1.28
C GLU A 61 3.50 -2.84 1.17
N HIS A 62 2.64 -3.39 2.04
CA HIS A 62 1.20 -3.23 1.90
C HIS A 62 0.58 -2.04 2.67
N CYS A 63 1.37 -1.34 3.52
CA CYS A 63 0.92 -0.08 4.12
C CYS A 63 1.78 1.10 3.63
N VAL A 64 3.10 1.09 3.85
CA VAL A 64 3.95 2.25 3.54
C VAL A 64 4.04 2.50 2.03
N HIS A 65 4.36 1.48 1.23
CA HIS A 65 4.53 1.64 -0.22
C HIS A 65 3.19 1.88 -0.92
N GLU A 66 2.14 1.12 -0.59
CA GLU A 66 0.78 1.32 -1.13
C GLU A 66 0.25 2.74 -0.81
N ALA A 67 0.38 3.17 0.44
CA ALA A 67 -0.04 4.51 0.82
C ALA A 67 0.78 5.61 0.13
N ARG A 68 2.04 5.34 -0.25
CA ARG A 68 2.81 6.28 -1.07
C ARG A 68 2.23 6.40 -2.48
N GLY A 69 1.71 5.32 -3.04
CA GLY A 69 0.93 5.35 -4.27
C GLY A 69 -0.25 6.32 -4.17
N LEU A 70 -1.03 6.24 -3.07
CA LEU A 70 -2.15 7.15 -2.84
C LEU A 70 -1.76 8.63 -2.79
N ASP A 71 -0.55 8.96 -2.32
CA ASP A 71 -0.04 10.34 -2.29
C ASP A 71 0.38 10.84 -3.67
N VAL A 72 0.99 9.97 -4.48
CA VAL A 72 1.70 10.35 -5.72
C VAL A 72 0.79 10.30 -6.94
N VAL A 73 -0.09 9.30 -7.04
CA VAL A 73 -0.93 9.06 -8.21
C VAL A 73 -1.78 10.27 -8.60
N PRO A 74 -2.43 11.03 -7.69
CA PRO A 74 -3.18 12.22 -8.07
C PRO A 74 -2.34 13.29 -8.79
N THR A 75 -1.10 13.49 -8.32
CA THR A 75 -0.19 14.44 -9.00
C THR A 75 0.24 13.92 -10.37
N THR A 76 0.43 12.62 -10.50
CA THR A 76 0.78 11.96 -11.76
C THR A 76 -0.37 12.08 -12.77
N ILE A 77 -1.62 11.85 -12.35
CA ILE A 77 -2.82 12.08 -13.15
C ILE A 77 -2.87 13.52 -13.65
N ALA A 78 -2.69 14.50 -12.76
CA ALA A 78 -2.70 15.92 -13.12
C ALA A 78 -1.61 16.28 -14.15
N ARG A 79 -0.43 15.68 -14.05
CA ARG A 79 0.65 15.87 -15.04
C ARG A 79 0.29 15.33 -16.42
N PHE A 80 -0.28 14.12 -16.51
CA PHE A 80 -0.73 13.56 -17.78
C PHE A 80 -1.83 14.41 -18.41
N ARG A 81 -2.82 14.87 -17.65
CA ARG A 81 -3.87 15.76 -18.12
C ARG A 81 -3.31 17.08 -18.64
N SER A 82 -2.40 17.71 -17.91
CA SER A 82 -1.74 18.96 -18.31
C SER A 82 -0.90 18.79 -19.57
N GLY A 83 -0.34 17.60 -19.79
CA GLY A 83 0.39 17.23 -21.00
C GLY A 83 -0.50 16.83 -22.19
N GLY A 84 -1.83 16.79 -22.01
CA GLY A 84 -2.78 16.39 -23.04
C GLY A 84 -2.99 14.88 -23.18
N ASP A 85 -2.32 14.07 -22.37
CA ASP A 85 -2.50 12.60 -22.32
C ASP A 85 -3.65 12.21 -21.40
N ASN A 86 -4.87 12.42 -21.90
CA ASN A 86 -6.07 12.10 -21.12
C ASN A 86 -6.30 10.59 -20.98
N ASP A 87 -5.85 9.78 -21.94
CA ASP A 87 -6.05 8.33 -21.90
C ASP A 87 -5.25 7.69 -20.75
N THR A 88 -3.98 8.10 -20.57
CA THR A 88 -3.17 7.67 -19.42
C THR A 88 -3.75 8.21 -18.10
N ALA A 89 -4.18 9.47 -18.08
CA ALA A 89 -4.81 10.07 -16.91
C ALA A 89 -6.09 9.31 -16.50
N ASP A 90 -6.95 8.99 -17.46
CA ASP A 90 -8.19 8.25 -17.23
C ASP A 90 -7.94 6.81 -16.75
N LEU A 91 -6.94 6.14 -17.31
CA LEU A 91 -6.53 4.81 -16.85
C LEU A 91 -6.11 4.84 -15.36
N LEU A 92 -5.26 5.77 -14.98
CA LEU A 92 -4.79 5.91 -13.60
C LEU A 92 -5.94 6.29 -12.67
N GLU A 93 -6.80 7.25 -13.05
CA GLU A 93 -7.87 7.78 -12.20
C GLU A 93 -9.03 6.79 -12.00
N LYS A 94 -9.40 6.06 -13.06
CA LYS A 94 -10.60 5.21 -13.05
C LYS A 94 -10.32 3.76 -12.70
N VAL A 95 -9.08 3.30 -12.86
CA VAL A 95 -8.70 1.90 -12.63
C VAL A 95 -7.68 1.81 -11.51
N VAL A 96 -6.48 2.34 -11.68
CA VAL A 96 -5.38 2.11 -10.73
C VAL A 96 -5.68 2.73 -9.37
N TYR A 97 -5.94 4.02 -9.34
CA TYR A 97 -6.08 4.76 -8.08
C TYR A 97 -7.17 4.25 -7.12
N PRO A 98 -8.39 3.89 -7.56
CA PRO A 98 -9.39 3.32 -6.66
C PRO A 98 -8.98 1.96 -6.07
N GLU A 99 -8.22 1.16 -6.82
CA GLU A 99 -7.76 -0.15 -6.39
C GLU A 99 -6.61 -0.05 -5.39
N GLU A 100 -5.69 0.90 -5.54
CA GLU A 100 -4.64 1.19 -4.57
C GLU A 100 -5.19 1.48 -3.16
N ILE A 101 -6.37 2.12 -3.05
CA ILE A 101 -7.05 2.31 -1.77
C ILE A 101 -7.39 0.95 -1.14
N THR A 102 -7.87 0.00 -1.94
CA THR A 102 -8.22 -1.35 -1.46
C THR A 102 -7.00 -2.18 -1.10
N HIS A 103 -5.89 -2.00 -1.82
CA HIS A 103 -4.61 -2.66 -1.53
C HIS A 103 -4.04 -2.19 -0.19
N CYS A 104 -3.99 -0.88 0.02
CA CYS A 104 -3.59 -0.30 1.31
C CYS A 104 -4.50 -0.77 2.45
N ALA A 105 -5.83 -0.80 2.23
CA ALA A 105 -6.80 -1.28 3.21
C ALA A 105 -6.56 -2.75 3.59
N ALA A 106 -6.22 -3.60 2.63
CA ALA A 106 -5.83 -4.99 2.91
C ALA A 106 -4.59 -5.06 3.80
N GLY A 107 -3.57 -4.23 3.52
CA GLY A 107 -2.38 -4.12 4.36
C GLY A 107 -2.70 -3.77 5.81
N VAL A 108 -3.49 -2.73 6.03
CA VAL A 108 -3.91 -2.27 7.37
C VAL A 108 -4.72 -3.34 8.09
N LYS A 109 -5.72 -3.92 7.42
CA LYS A 109 -6.56 -5.01 7.95
C LYS A 109 -5.72 -6.16 8.47
N TRP A 110 -4.80 -6.66 7.64
CA TRP A 110 -4.03 -7.86 7.97
C TRP A 110 -2.86 -7.59 8.92
N PHE A 111 -2.34 -6.37 8.96
CA PHE A 111 -1.40 -5.95 10.00
C PHE A 111 -2.07 -5.97 11.38
N LYS A 112 -3.27 -5.37 11.51
CA LYS A 112 -4.08 -5.40 12.73
C LYS A 112 -4.38 -6.83 13.16
N TYR A 113 -4.90 -7.65 12.24
CA TYR A 113 -5.20 -9.05 12.50
C TYR A 113 -3.99 -9.82 13.03
N LEU A 114 -2.84 -9.69 12.39
CA LEU A 114 -1.64 -10.42 12.78
C LEU A 114 -1.08 -9.95 14.13
N PHE A 115 -1.19 -8.66 14.41
CA PHE A 115 -0.81 -8.10 15.71
C PHE A 115 -1.64 -8.72 16.85
N TRP A 116 -2.96 -8.70 16.72
CA TRP A 116 -3.87 -9.25 17.74
C TRP A 116 -3.72 -10.76 17.90
N ARG A 117 -3.59 -11.48 16.83
CA ARG A 117 -3.39 -12.92 16.86
C ARG A 117 -2.11 -13.34 17.62
N ARG A 118 -1.06 -12.51 17.58
CA ARG A 118 0.16 -12.78 18.34
C ARG A 118 0.02 -12.50 19.85
N GLY A 119 -0.89 -11.59 20.22
CA GLY A 119 -1.14 -11.19 21.60
C GLY A 119 -2.23 -11.99 22.32
N CYS A 120 -3.20 -12.58 21.58
CA CYS A 120 -4.31 -13.36 22.13
C CYS A 120 -4.39 -14.73 21.44
N PRO A 121 -3.96 -15.82 22.09
CA PRO A 121 -4.00 -17.16 21.48
C PRO A 121 -5.39 -17.80 21.35
N ASN A 122 -6.50 -17.15 21.79
CA ASN A 122 -7.73 -17.86 22.16
C ASN A 122 -8.93 -17.47 21.34
N THR A 123 -9.28 -17.48 20.28
CA THR A 123 -10.49 -17.48 19.45
C THR A 123 -10.58 -16.39 18.38
N GLU A 124 -11.08 -16.79 17.20
CA GLU A 124 -11.40 -15.87 16.09
C GLU A 124 -12.47 -14.84 16.50
N GLU A 125 -13.39 -15.18 17.42
CA GLU A 125 -14.44 -14.28 17.92
C GLU A 125 -13.90 -13.13 18.80
N GLU A 126 -12.80 -13.34 19.53
CA GLU A 126 -12.17 -12.28 20.34
C GLU A 126 -11.35 -11.34 19.48
N ILE A 127 -10.75 -11.84 18.41
CA ILE A 127 -10.05 -11.03 17.41
C ILE A 127 -11.04 -10.13 16.68
N ASP A 128 -12.21 -10.64 16.31
CA ASP A 128 -13.24 -9.92 15.58
C ASP A 128 -13.85 -8.76 16.39
N LYS A 129 -13.94 -8.90 17.71
CA LYS A 129 -14.37 -7.83 18.63
C LYS A 129 -13.32 -6.73 18.82
N SER A 130 -12.03 -7.04 18.71
CA SER A 130 -10.94 -6.08 18.85
C SER A 130 -10.73 -5.22 17.60
N PHE A 131 -11.31 -5.60 16.45
CA PHE A 131 -11.20 -4.84 15.20
C PHE A 131 -11.84 -3.44 15.20
N GLY A 132 -12.56 -3.05 16.26
CA GLY A 132 -13.30 -1.79 16.34
C GLY A 132 -12.77 -0.75 17.33
N GLU A 133 -11.78 -1.06 18.14
CA GLU A 133 -11.21 -0.12 19.09
C GLU A 133 -9.94 0.50 18.54
N ASP A 134 -9.78 1.82 18.74
CA ASP A 134 -8.61 2.60 18.33
C ASP A 134 -7.36 2.06 19.03
N ASP A 135 -6.59 1.31 18.28
CA ASP A 135 -5.52 0.51 18.82
C ASP A 135 -4.24 1.30 18.92
N GLU A 136 -4.12 2.15 19.90
CA GLU A 136 -2.88 2.86 20.20
C GLU A 136 -1.68 1.88 20.24
N GLU A 137 -1.89 0.65 20.73
CA GLU A 137 -0.86 -0.39 20.77
C GLU A 137 -0.50 -0.93 19.37
N VAL A 138 -1.49 -1.13 18.49
CA VAL A 138 -1.26 -1.54 17.11
C VAL A 138 -0.46 -0.46 16.38
N VAL A 139 -0.84 0.80 16.52
CA VAL A 139 -0.15 1.95 15.92
C VAL A 139 1.28 2.07 16.45
N LYS A 140 1.51 1.94 17.75
CA LYS A 140 2.86 1.90 18.34
C LYS A 140 3.69 0.76 17.78
N LYS A 141 3.08 -0.42 17.61
CA LYS A 141 3.76 -1.57 17.01
C LYS A 141 4.11 -1.30 15.54
N PHE A 142 3.18 -0.72 14.78
CA PHE A 142 3.42 -0.31 13.41
C PHE A 142 4.60 0.64 13.32
N HIS A 143 4.64 1.70 14.14
CA HIS A 143 5.76 2.64 14.19
C HIS A 143 7.10 1.95 14.48
N SER A 144 7.11 0.99 15.42
CA SER A 144 8.31 0.23 15.75
C SER A 144 8.80 -0.58 14.55
N VAL A 145 7.88 -1.27 13.86
CA VAL A 145 8.20 -2.08 12.67
C VAL A 145 8.72 -1.20 11.52
N VAL A 146 8.04 -0.09 11.24
CA VAL A 146 8.47 0.84 10.18
C VAL A 146 9.85 1.42 10.48
N ARG A 147 10.12 1.86 11.71
CA ARG A 147 11.46 2.36 12.08
C ARG A 147 12.57 1.33 11.95
N MET A 148 12.24 0.05 12.11
CA MET A 148 13.20 -1.05 12.01
C MET A 148 13.48 -1.45 10.55
N HIS A 149 12.46 -1.48 9.71
CA HIS A 149 12.53 -2.09 8.37
C HIS A 149 12.48 -1.09 7.22
N PHE A 150 11.95 0.13 7.43
CA PHE A 150 11.89 1.15 6.39
C PHE A 150 13.07 2.12 6.49
N ARG A 151 13.73 2.37 5.37
CA ARG A 151 14.89 3.27 5.32
C ARG A 151 14.45 4.71 5.08
N GLY A 152 14.56 5.51 6.11
CA GLY A 152 14.26 6.94 6.05
C GLY A 152 12.86 7.29 6.56
N PRO A 153 12.54 8.59 6.62
CA PRO A 153 11.24 9.08 7.07
C PRO A 153 10.21 9.04 5.95
N LEU A 154 8.94 9.00 6.33
CA LEU A 154 7.86 9.23 5.41
C LEU A 154 7.82 10.69 4.95
N LYS A 155 7.52 10.93 3.69
CA LYS A 155 7.62 12.26 3.07
C LYS A 155 6.24 12.81 2.71
N PRO A 156 5.81 13.96 3.30
CA PRO A 156 4.61 14.65 2.86
C PRO A 156 4.78 15.23 1.43
N PRO A 157 3.72 15.69 0.75
CA PRO A 157 2.35 15.76 1.27
C PRO A 157 1.68 14.38 1.31
N PHE A 158 0.76 14.20 2.27
CA PHE A 158 -0.03 12.99 2.41
C PHE A 158 -1.46 13.20 1.90
N ASN A 159 -1.98 12.25 1.16
CA ASN A 159 -3.38 12.21 0.76
C ASN A 159 -4.25 11.68 1.91
N VAL A 160 -4.58 12.57 2.84
CA VAL A 160 -5.29 12.22 4.08
C VAL A 160 -6.64 11.54 3.81
N GLU A 161 -7.35 11.98 2.76
CA GLU A 161 -8.66 11.43 2.40
C GLU A 161 -8.55 9.96 1.94
N ALA A 162 -7.70 9.69 0.96
CA ALA A 162 -7.52 8.34 0.45
C ALA A 162 -6.93 7.38 1.48
N ARG A 163 -5.95 7.87 2.28
CA ARG A 163 -5.38 7.09 3.38
C ARG A 163 -6.44 6.73 4.43
N ARG A 164 -7.31 7.67 4.81
CA ARG A 164 -8.44 7.38 5.71
C ARG A 164 -9.44 6.41 5.12
N ALA A 165 -9.73 6.51 3.82
CA ALA A 165 -10.58 5.53 3.13
C ALA A 165 -10.01 4.11 3.18
N ALA A 166 -8.68 3.98 3.23
CA ALA A 166 -7.98 2.70 3.44
C ALA A 166 -7.89 2.28 4.92
N GLY A 167 -8.45 3.04 5.86
CA GLY A 167 -8.30 2.80 7.30
C GLY A 167 -6.91 3.13 7.86
N PHE A 168 -6.12 3.90 7.12
CA PHE A 168 -4.76 4.31 7.45
C PHE A 168 -4.74 5.78 7.87
N GLY A 169 -5.21 6.08 9.09
CA GLY A 169 -5.35 7.42 9.63
C GLY A 169 -4.02 8.14 9.91
N PRO A 170 -4.06 9.47 10.16
CA PRO A 170 -2.86 10.28 10.42
C PRO A 170 -1.98 9.75 11.55
N GLU A 171 -2.56 9.15 12.57
CA GLU A 171 -1.88 8.54 13.72
C GLU A 171 -0.89 7.44 13.30
N TRP A 172 -1.12 6.78 12.17
CA TRP A 172 -0.25 5.72 11.64
C TRP A 172 1.04 6.26 11.02
N TYR A 173 1.00 7.43 10.37
CA TYR A 173 2.11 7.87 9.52
C TYR A 173 2.70 9.24 9.88
N GLU A 174 1.95 10.18 10.47
CA GLU A 174 2.48 11.50 10.80
C GLU A 174 3.64 11.46 11.80
N PRO A 175 3.63 10.59 12.85
CA PRO A 175 4.76 10.46 13.77
C PRO A 175 6.03 9.87 13.15
N LEU A 176 5.92 9.34 11.93
CA LEU A 176 7.02 8.77 11.14
C LEU A 176 7.51 9.72 10.05
N ALA A 177 6.84 10.87 9.87
CA ALA A 177 7.17 11.81 8.82
C ALA A 177 8.35 12.72 9.21
N ILE A 178 9.03 13.24 8.18
CA ILE A 178 9.93 14.39 8.38
C ILE A 178 9.11 15.61 8.79
N LYS A 179 9.64 16.32 9.78
CA LYS A 179 9.12 17.62 10.21
C LYS A 179 9.65 18.73 9.30
#